data_68828c9281a45e352175f9a0d8ba4838
#
_entry.id   68828c9281a45e352175f9a0d8ba4838
#
_cell.length_a   1.000
_cell.length_b   1.000
_cell.length_c   1.000
_cell.angle_alpha   90.00
_cell.angle_beta   90.00
_cell.angle_gamma   90.00
#
_symmetry.space_group_name_H-M   'P 1'
#
loop_
_entity.id
_entity.type
_entity.pdbx_description
1 polymer ?
#
loop_
_entity_poly.entity_id
_entity_poly.type
_entity_poly.pdbx_seq_one_letter_code
_entity_poly.pdbx_strand_id
1 'polypeptide(L)'
;MILLDTNVVIDAQNEGSPFYTWSNQVIAEGISTDGVGINAITLAELCSAARVDSEKVQSELHSADISIIDLPARAAAICGRAYQRYRLARTRSRGGKAPSVPLPDFFIGAHAELMRWKLATRDGERYRIYFPAVELIEPTRVS
;
A
#
# COMPACT_ATOMS: atom_id res chain seq x y z
N MET A 1 -4.28 -6.52 11.85
CA MET A 1 -4.59 -6.52 10.38
C MET A 1 -3.31 -6.26 9.59
N ILE A 2 -3.21 -6.83 8.41
CA ILE A 2 -2.17 -6.53 7.43
C ILE A 2 -2.78 -5.61 6.38
N LEU A 3 -2.23 -4.41 6.21
CA LEU A 3 -2.58 -3.51 5.12
C LEU A 3 -1.77 -3.91 3.89
N LEU A 4 -2.43 -4.03 2.75
CA LEU A 4 -1.78 -4.41 1.48
C LEU A 4 -1.50 -3.17 0.65
N ASP A 5 -0.26 -3.05 0.18
CA ASP A 5 0.08 -2.07 -0.85
C ASP A 5 -0.54 -2.51 -2.19
N THR A 6 -0.79 -1.56 -3.05
CA THR A 6 -1.44 -1.79 -4.36
C THR A 6 -0.70 -2.84 -5.17
N ASN A 7 0.64 -2.83 -5.16
CA ASN A 7 1.44 -3.80 -5.91
C ASN A 7 1.17 -5.26 -5.49
N VAL A 8 0.89 -5.50 -4.20
CA VAL A 8 0.61 -6.85 -3.69
C VAL A 8 -0.71 -7.39 -4.27
N VAL A 9 -1.74 -6.56 -4.33
CA VAL A 9 -3.04 -6.95 -4.89
C VAL A 9 -2.92 -7.23 -6.39
N ILE A 10 -2.21 -6.37 -7.11
CA ILE A 10 -1.99 -6.54 -8.56
C ILE A 10 -1.21 -7.84 -8.84
N ASP A 11 -0.12 -8.06 -8.11
CA ASP A 11 0.72 -9.25 -8.29
C ASP A 11 -0.03 -10.54 -7.93
N ALA A 12 -0.92 -10.51 -6.95
CA ALA A 12 -1.72 -11.66 -6.55
C ALA A 12 -2.71 -12.13 -7.64
N GLN A 13 -3.04 -11.26 -8.57
CA GLN A 13 -3.94 -11.56 -9.70
C GLN A 13 -3.20 -11.88 -11.00
N ASN A 14 -1.88 -11.73 -11.01
CA ASN A 14 -1.07 -11.88 -12.21
C ASN A 14 -0.11 -13.08 -12.09
N GLU A 15 -0.52 -14.22 -12.64
CA GLU A 15 0.31 -15.44 -12.63
C GLU A 15 1.68 -15.26 -13.28
N GLY A 16 1.83 -14.28 -14.18
CA GLY A 16 3.10 -13.92 -14.81
C GLY A 16 4.02 -13.09 -13.91
N SER A 17 3.55 -12.59 -12.79
CA SER A 17 4.38 -11.82 -11.87
C SER A 17 5.35 -12.74 -11.10
N PRO A 18 6.63 -12.34 -10.95
CA PRO A 18 7.55 -13.06 -10.08
C PRO A 18 7.13 -13.00 -8.59
N PHE A 19 6.20 -12.14 -8.23
CA PHE A 19 5.68 -11.99 -6.87
C PHE A 19 4.29 -12.62 -6.66
N TYR A 20 3.75 -13.30 -7.67
CA TYR A 20 2.43 -13.92 -7.60
C TYR A 20 2.28 -14.86 -6.40
N THR A 21 3.18 -15.81 -6.25
CA THR A 21 3.14 -16.78 -5.16
C THR A 21 3.28 -16.12 -3.80
N TRP A 22 4.25 -15.22 -3.65
CA TRP A 22 4.47 -14.52 -2.40
C TRP A 22 3.26 -13.66 -2.00
N SER A 23 2.70 -12.92 -2.94
CA SER A 23 1.52 -12.07 -2.67
C SER A 23 0.32 -12.88 -2.21
N ASN A 24 0.05 -14.00 -2.85
CA ASN A 24 -1.05 -14.88 -2.45
C ASN A 24 -0.80 -15.54 -1.08
N GLN A 25 0.44 -15.90 -0.76
CA GLN A 25 0.80 -16.41 0.57
C GLN A 25 0.55 -15.37 1.66
N VAL A 26 0.98 -14.13 1.46
CA VAL A 26 0.76 -13.04 2.43
C VAL A 26 -0.73 -12.83 2.67
N ILE A 27 -1.53 -12.81 1.62
CA ILE A 27 -2.98 -12.65 1.74
C ILE A 27 -3.59 -13.81 2.53
N ALA A 28 -3.25 -15.05 2.17
CA ALA A 28 -3.76 -16.25 2.83
C ALA A 28 -3.39 -16.30 4.32
N GLU A 29 -2.15 -15.99 4.64
CA GLU A 29 -1.67 -15.94 6.04
C GLU A 29 -2.38 -14.84 6.83
N GLY A 30 -2.57 -13.67 6.23
CA GLY A 30 -3.30 -12.57 6.86
C GLY A 30 -4.74 -12.91 7.13
N ILE A 31 -5.44 -13.53 6.19
CA ILE A 31 -6.83 -13.97 6.36
C ILE A 31 -6.96 -14.96 7.51
N SER A 32 -5.99 -15.87 7.66
CA SER A 32 -6.01 -16.88 8.72
C SER A 32 -5.58 -16.35 10.10
N THR A 33 -5.14 -15.13 10.20
CA THR A 33 -4.70 -14.51 11.46
C THR A 33 -5.54 -13.27 11.79
N ASP A 34 -5.05 -12.07 11.52
CA ASP A 34 -5.69 -10.81 11.93
C ASP A 34 -6.50 -10.13 10.81
N GLY A 35 -6.56 -10.75 9.65
CA GLY A 35 -7.23 -10.19 8.48
C GLY A 35 -6.31 -9.34 7.61
N VAL A 36 -6.74 -9.13 6.37
CA VAL A 36 -6.06 -8.29 5.39
C VAL A 36 -7.03 -7.25 4.86
N GLY A 37 -6.48 -6.12 4.45
CA GLY A 37 -7.30 -5.06 3.85
C GLY A 37 -6.49 -4.15 2.97
N ILE A 38 -7.21 -3.39 2.17
CA ILE A 38 -6.69 -2.24 1.42
C ILE A 38 -7.42 -0.99 1.90
N ASN A 39 -6.79 0.16 1.74
CA ASN A 39 -7.49 1.41 2.01
C ASN A 39 -8.12 2.02 0.75
N ALA A 40 -8.84 3.10 0.93
CA ALA A 40 -9.51 3.81 -0.16
C ALA A 40 -8.55 4.28 -1.26
N ILE A 41 -7.29 4.57 -0.93
CA ILE A 41 -6.28 4.99 -1.91
C ILE A 41 -5.92 3.84 -2.84
N THR A 42 -5.64 2.67 -2.29
CA THR A 42 -5.38 1.47 -3.09
C THR A 42 -6.59 1.11 -3.95
N LEU A 43 -7.80 1.22 -3.41
CA LEU A 43 -9.01 1.01 -4.20
C LEU A 43 -9.08 1.96 -5.39
N ALA A 44 -8.80 3.26 -5.18
CA ALA A 44 -8.77 4.24 -6.24
C ALA A 44 -7.76 3.89 -7.34
N GLU A 45 -6.56 3.43 -6.94
CA GLU A 45 -5.55 2.99 -7.89
C GLU A 45 -6.00 1.77 -8.70
N LEU A 46 -6.59 0.77 -8.05
CA LEU A 46 -7.11 -0.43 -8.72
C LEU A 46 -8.24 -0.10 -9.71
N CYS A 47 -9.06 0.89 -9.39
CA CYS A 47 -10.20 1.32 -10.22
C CYS A 47 -9.82 2.32 -11.31
N SER A 48 -8.60 2.86 -11.31
CA SER A 48 -8.18 3.92 -12.24
C SER A 48 -7.70 3.41 -13.59
N ALA A 49 -7.47 2.11 -13.75
CA ALA A 49 -7.07 1.54 -15.02
C ALA A 49 -8.19 1.67 -16.06
N ALA A 50 -7.81 1.85 -17.33
CA ALA A 50 -8.78 1.98 -18.40
C ALA A 50 -9.67 0.72 -18.51
N ARG A 51 -10.98 0.94 -18.66
CA ARG A 51 -12.00 -0.11 -18.84
C ARG A 51 -12.21 -1.02 -17.61
N VAL A 52 -11.73 -0.60 -16.44
CA VAL A 52 -11.98 -1.33 -15.20
C VAL A 52 -13.36 -0.96 -14.67
N ASP A 53 -14.12 -1.98 -14.31
CA ASP A 53 -15.41 -1.82 -13.62
C ASP A 53 -15.16 -1.80 -12.11
N SER A 54 -15.38 -0.65 -11.48
CA SER A 54 -15.13 -0.45 -10.06
C SER A 54 -16.01 -1.32 -9.16
N GLU A 55 -17.23 -1.63 -9.56
CA GLU A 55 -18.11 -2.51 -8.80
C GLU A 55 -17.59 -3.95 -8.83
N LYS A 56 -17.09 -4.39 -9.99
CA LYS A 56 -16.48 -5.70 -10.13
C LYS A 56 -15.22 -5.84 -9.27
N VAL A 57 -14.36 -4.81 -9.26
CA VAL A 57 -13.16 -4.79 -8.39
C VAL A 57 -13.55 -4.96 -6.92
N GLN A 58 -14.53 -4.20 -6.45
CA GLN A 58 -15.00 -4.28 -5.06
C GLN A 58 -15.58 -5.66 -4.73
N SER A 59 -16.36 -6.22 -5.65
CA SER A 59 -16.94 -7.56 -5.49
C SER A 59 -15.86 -8.66 -5.43
N GLU A 60 -14.84 -8.57 -6.27
CA GLU A 60 -13.71 -9.51 -6.28
C GLU A 60 -12.90 -9.43 -4.98
N LEU A 61 -12.63 -8.23 -4.48
CA LEU A 61 -11.94 -8.03 -3.20
C LEU A 61 -12.74 -8.63 -2.05
N HIS A 62 -14.03 -8.36 -2.02
CA HIS A 62 -14.92 -8.94 -1.00
C HIS A 62 -14.93 -10.47 -1.06
N SER A 63 -15.03 -11.05 -2.24
CA SER A 63 -14.99 -12.50 -2.43
C SER A 63 -13.66 -13.13 -2.04
N ALA A 64 -12.58 -12.37 -2.09
CA ALA A 64 -11.25 -12.80 -1.67
C ALA A 64 -10.98 -12.54 -0.17
N ASP A 65 -11.97 -12.13 0.60
CA ASP A 65 -11.86 -11.77 2.02
C ASP A 65 -10.87 -10.64 2.29
N ILE A 66 -10.71 -9.73 1.35
CA ILE A 66 -9.90 -8.51 1.49
C ILE A 66 -10.83 -7.36 1.85
N SER A 67 -10.67 -6.81 3.05
CA SER A 67 -11.47 -5.68 3.52
C SER A 67 -11.11 -4.40 2.80
N ILE A 68 -12.10 -3.57 2.51
CA ILE A 68 -11.90 -2.22 1.98
C ILE A 68 -12.13 -1.24 3.13
N ILE A 69 -11.12 -0.44 3.45
CA ILE A 69 -11.06 0.36 4.67
C ILE A 69 -11.01 1.84 4.32
N ASP A 70 -11.85 2.63 4.96
CA ASP A 70 -11.83 4.08 4.82
C ASP A 70 -10.52 4.65 5.34
N LEU A 71 -10.03 5.69 4.69
CA LEU A 71 -8.84 6.40 5.14
C LEU A 71 -9.23 7.41 6.22
N PRO A 72 -8.77 7.25 7.47
CA PRO A 72 -9.09 8.21 8.52
C PRO A 72 -8.43 9.58 8.26
N ALA A 73 -9.13 10.65 8.58
CA ALA A 73 -8.58 12.01 8.44
C ALA A 73 -7.28 12.20 9.25
N ARG A 74 -7.15 11.51 10.39
CA ARG A 74 -5.93 11.53 11.20
C ARG A 74 -4.72 10.95 10.45
N ALA A 75 -4.93 9.95 9.60
CA ALA A 75 -3.86 9.43 8.74
C ALA A 75 -3.41 10.47 7.71
N ALA A 76 -4.33 11.29 7.20
CA ALA A 76 -3.97 12.36 6.27
C ALA A 76 -3.00 13.38 6.89
N ALA A 77 -3.14 13.70 8.17
CA ALA A 77 -2.21 14.59 8.87
C ALA A 77 -0.80 13.97 8.98
N ILE A 78 -0.71 12.68 9.29
CA ILE A 78 0.57 11.94 9.31
C ILE A 78 1.19 11.92 7.92
N CYS A 79 0.39 11.64 6.91
CA CYS A 79 0.78 11.67 5.50
C CYS A 79 1.40 13.02 5.12
N GLY A 80 0.75 14.12 5.47
CA GLY A 80 1.21 15.47 5.17
C GLY A 80 2.60 15.76 5.77
N ARG A 81 2.81 15.40 7.02
CA ARG A 81 4.11 15.58 7.68
C ARG A 81 5.24 14.76 7.04
N ALA A 82 4.96 13.51 6.72
CA ALA A 82 5.93 12.65 6.04
C ALA A 82 6.24 13.17 4.64
N TYR A 83 5.23 13.62 3.93
CA TYR A 83 5.40 14.16 2.58
C TYR A 83 6.20 15.49 2.57
N GLN A 84 6.05 16.32 3.57
CA GLN A 84 6.93 17.51 3.74
C GLN A 84 8.41 17.11 3.78
N ARG A 85 8.76 16.09 4.55
CA ARG A 85 10.14 15.58 4.60
C ARG A 85 10.61 15.09 3.24
N TYR A 86 9.76 14.39 2.51
CA TYR A 86 10.05 13.92 1.15
C TYR A 86 10.31 15.09 0.18
N ARG A 87 9.46 16.11 0.21
CA ARG A 87 9.62 17.31 -0.64
C ARG A 87 10.94 18.03 -0.35
N LEU A 88 11.29 18.18 0.92
CA LEU A 88 12.55 18.80 1.31
C LEU A 88 13.75 17.98 0.83
N ALA A 89 13.70 16.67 0.99
CA ALA A 89 14.76 15.77 0.51
C ALA A 89 14.93 15.85 -1.01
N ARG A 90 13.85 15.90 -1.77
CA ARG A 90 13.91 16.03 -3.23
C ARG A 90 14.49 17.39 -3.67
N THR A 91 14.14 18.46 -3.01
CA THR A 91 14.68 19.78 -3.32
C THR A 91 16.20 19.83 -3.11
N ARG A 92 16.71 19.14 -2.07
CA ARG A 92 18.14 19.06 -1.77
C ARG A 92 18.92 18.13 -2.69
N SER A 93 18.29 17.12 -3.26
CA SER A 93 18.95 16.03 -3.98
C SER A 93 18.95 16.20 -5.50
N ARG A 94 18.84 17.35 -6.06
CA ARG A 94 18.78 17.58 -7.53
C ARG A 94 17.66 16.79 -8.26
N GLY A 95 16.75 16.13 -7.54
CA GLY A 95 15.65 15.34 -8.11
C GLY A 95 14.48 16.17 -8.64
N GLY A 96 14.59 17.50 -8.58
CA GLY A 96 13.53 18.42 -8.98
C GLY A 96 12.40 18.50 -7.97
N LYS A 97 11.35 19.23 -8.29
CA LYS A 97 10.21 19.42 -7.41
C LYS A 97 9.36 18.15 -7.31
N ALA A 98 8.99 17.76 -6.11
CA ALA A 98 7.98 16.76 -5.88
C ALA A 98 6.59 17.32 -6.28
N PRO A 99 5.63 16.45 -6.65
CA PRO A 99 4.24 16.88 -6.84
C PRO A 99 3.70 17.61 -5.62
N SER A 100 2.80 18.57 -5.83
CA SER A 100 2.19 19.32 -4.73
C SER A 100 1.21 18.48 -3.91
N VAL A 101 0.67 17.43 -4.49
CA VAL A 101 -0.22 16.47 -3.83
C VAL A 101 0.59 15.24 -3.41
N PRO A 102 0.39 14.72 -2.20
CA PRO A 102 1.12 13.54 -1.75
C PRO A 102 0.93 12.34 -2.67
N LEU A 103 2.02 11.59 -2.87
CA LEU A 103 1.97 10.33 -3.62
C LEU A 103 1.17 9.27 -2.85
N PRO A 104 0.53 8.31 -3.55
CA PRO A 104 -0.32 7.29 -2.92
C PRO A 104 0.35 6.54 -1.77
N ASP A 105 1.63 6.19 -1.90
CA ASP A 105 2.38 5.46 -0.87
C ASP A 105 2.36 6.18 0.49
N PHE A 106 2.36 7.51 0.48
CA PHE A 106 2.36 8.31 1.72
C PHE A 106 1.04 8.17 2.49
N PHE A 107 -0.08 8.04 1.79
CA PHE A 107 -1.37 7.76 2.44
C PHE A 107 -1.41 6.32 2.98
N ILE A 108 -0.85 5.38 2.26
CA ILE A 108 -0.83 3.97 2.67
C ILE A 108 0.08 3.79 3.91
N GLY A 109 1.29 4.36 3.87
CA GLY A 109 2.22 4.32 4.99
C GLY A 109 1.68 5.01 6.24
N ALA A 110 1.08 6.18 6.07
CA ALA A 110 0.47 6.93 7.17
C ALA A 110 -0.70 6.17 7.82
N HIS A 111 -1.51 5.49 7.02
CA HIS A 111 -2.62 4.68 7.52
C HIS A 111 -2.11 3.50 8.35
N ALA A 112 -1.11 2.78 7.86
CA ALA A 112 -0.49 1.68 8.59
C ALA A 112 0.15 2.17 9.91
N GLU A 113 0.84 3.32 9.89
CA GLU A 113 1.44 3.90 11.09
C GLU A 113 0.38 4.27 12.14
N LEU A 114 -0.69 4.96 11.73
CA LEU A 114 -1.77 5.36 12.63
C LEU A 114 -2.41 4.16 13.33
N MET A 115 -2.69 3.12 12.58
CA MET A 115 -3.40 1.94 13.06
C MET A 115 -2.47 0.90 13.69
N ARG A 116 -1.16 1.10 13.59
CA ARG A 116 -0.14 0.13 14.01
C ARG A 116 -0.31 -1.24 13.34
N TRP A 117 -0.68 -1.21 12.06
CA TRP A 117 -0.79 -2.39 11.24
C TRP A 117 0.53 -2.68 10.53
N LYS A 118 0.77 -3.94 10.24
CA LYS A 118 1.84 -4.34 9.32
C LYS A 118 1.43 -3.93 7.91
N LEU A 119 2.42 -3.62 7.08
CA LEU A 119 2.22 -3.26 5.68
C LEU A 119 2.94 -4.25 4.79
N ALA A 120 2.20 -4.94 3.93
CA ALA A 120 2.77 -5.83 2.93
C ALA A 120 3.06 -5.04 1.65
N THR A 121 4.29 -5.10 1.19
CA THR A 121 4.74 -4.44 -0.04
C THR A 121 5.94 -5.16 -0.64
N ARG A 122 6.08 -5.15 -1.97
CA ARG A 122 7.32 -5.61 -2.61
C ARG A 122 8.34 -4.49 -2.84
N ASP A 123 7.97 -3.26 -2.52
CA ASP A 123 8.82 -2.08 -2.72
C ASP A 123 8.80 -1.22 -1.44
N GLY A 124 9.58 -1.66 -0.45
CA GLY A 124 9.57 -1.09 0.88
C GLY A 124 10.49 0.11 1.12
N GLU A 125 11.31 0.52 0.15
CA GLU A 125 12.35 1.52 0.38
C GLU A 125 11.79 2.84 0.91
N ARG A 126 10.77 3.39 0.26
CA ARG A 126 10.15 4.66 0.65
C ARG A 126 9.49 4.56 2.02
N TYR A 127 8.86 3.44 2.33
CA TYR A 127 8.24 3.22 3.64
C TYR A 127 9.28 3.16 4.75
N ARG A 128 10.41 2.50 4.53
CA ARG A 128 11.49 2.45 5.54
C ARG A 128 12.03 3.84 5.87
N ILE A 129 12.12 4.71 4.88
CA ILE A 129 12.65 6.07 5.06
C ILE A 129 11.64 6.97 5.78
N TYR A 130 10.38 6.98 5.33
CA TYR A 130 9.39 7.98 5.76
C TYR A 130 8.41 7.47 6.83
N PHE A 131 8.31 6.16 7.00
CA PHE A 131 7.43 5.52 8.00
C PHE A 131 8.19 4.41 8.74
N PRO A 132 9.30 4.77 9.43
CA PRO A 132 10.17 3.75 10.04
C PRO A 132 9.51 2.97 11.19
N ALA A 133 8.42 3.49 11.75
CA ALA A 133 7.66 2.78 12.78
C ALA A 133 6.75 1.66 12.22
N VAL A 134 6.53 1.63 10.90
CA VAL A 134 5.69 0.62 10.27
C VAL A 134 6.50 -0.67 10.04
N GLU A 135 5.99 -1.78 10.54
CA GLU A 135 6.55 -3.10 10.26
C GLU A 135 6.18 -3.54 8.85
N LEU A 136 7.19 -3.80 8.01
CA LEU A 136 6.98 -4.23 6.63
C LEU A 136 7.04 -5.73 6.49
N ILE A 137 6.16 -6.26 5.62
CA ILE A 137 6.23 -7.63 5.12
C ILE A 137 6.66 -7.54 3.67
N GLU A 138 7.86 -8.04 3.37
CA GLU A 138 8.46 -7.96 2.04
C GLU A 138 8.85 -9.34 1.55
N PRO A 139 8.87 -9.56 0.21
CA PRO A 139 9.38 -10.82 -0.31
C PRO A 139 10.87 -10.96 0.01
N THR A 140 11.30 -12.19 0.28
CA THR A 140 12.71 -12.48 0.50
C THR A 140 13.46 -12.16 -0.80
N ARG A 141 14.50 -11.32 -0.73
CA ARG A 141 15.37 -11.10 -1.88
C ARG A 141 16.04 -12.43 -2.21
N VAL A 142 15.79 -12.92 -3.43
CA VAL A 142 16.59 -14.02 -3.95
C VAL A 142 17.96 -13.43 -4.27
N SER A 143 18.93 -13.83 -3.49
CA SER A 143 20.33 -13.45 -3.70
C SER A 143 20.91 -14.18 -4.93
#